data_0b376d82869169e5cc5617af2ef127f8
#
_entry.id   0b376d82869169e5cc5617af2ef127f8
#
_cell.length_a   1.000
_cell.length_b   1.000
_cell.length_c   1.000
_cell.angle_alpha   90.00
_cell.angle_beta   90.00
_cell.angle_gamma   90.00
#
_symmetry.space_group_name_H-M   'P 1'
#
loop_
_entity.id
_entity.type
_entity.pdbx_description
1 polymer ?
#
loop_
_entity_poly.entity_id
_entity_poly.type
_entity_poly.pdbx_seq_one_letter_code
_entity_poly.pdbx_strand_id
1 'polypeptide(L)'
;MIWDAHTHLSGVPGATPEERLERLLEFADRMGIERLCVSMGMSWCYDPSPEDLRRQNDEVLRAVNRFPKRAFGFVYLSPKHVEASLAELDRCVRDGPMVGVKLWVAQRCNTPELDPLVRRATELKAVILQHTYLKATGNLPGESTPTDLAELARQHPAATIICGHTGADWEIGIRAIRDCRNVYADLCGSDPTAGYTEMAVRELGAERVLYGSDAGGRSFASQLAKVLGAEIPDAAKRLILGENLKRLLMPILKLKGVKV
;
A
#
# COMPACT_ATOMS: atom_id res chain seq x y z
N MET A 1 -0.31 -3.03 -19.07
CA MET A 1 -0.89 -3.37 -17.74
C MET A 1 -0.33 -2.40 -16.72
N ILE A 2 -1.20 -1.60 -16.08
CA ILE A 2 -0.82 -0.70 -14.98
C ILE A 2 -1.72 -1.04 -13.79
N TRP A 3 -1.10 -1.38 -12.66
CA TRP A 3 -1.76 -1.67 -11.39
C TRP A 3 -1.18 -0.77 -10.32
N ASP A 4 -2.05 -0.08 -9.59
CA ASP A 4 -1.69 0.89 -8.56
C ASP A 4 -1.69 0.22 -7.17
N ALA A 5 -0.54 0.25 -6.50
CA ALA A 5 -0.35 -0.39 -5.20
C ALA A 5 -0.92 0.41 -4.02
N HIS A 6 -1.26 1.70 -4.22
CA HIS A 6 -1.54 2.61 -3.11
C HIS A 6 -2.56 3.68 -3.47
N THR A 7 -3.82 3.44 -3.12
CA THR A 7 -4.91 4.43 -3.26
C THR A 7 -5.81 4.43 -2.03
N HIS A 8 -6.55 5.52 -1.87
CA HIS A 8 -7.48 5.71 -0.76
C HIS A 8 -8.84 6.20 -1.24
N LEU A 9 -9.92 5.80 -0.56
CA LEU A 9 -11.22 6.45 -0.72
C LEU A 9 -11.30 7.76 0.06
N SER A 10 -10.49 7.90 1.12
CA SER A 10 -10.35 9.16 1.86
C SER A 10 -9.90 10.28 0.93
N GLY A 11 -10.51 11.46 1.07
CA GLY A 11 -10.20 12.63 0.24
C GLY A 11 -10.85 12.65 -1.15
N VAL A 12 -11.55 11.59 -1.56
CA VAL A 12 -12.25 11.53 -2.84
C VAL A 12 -13.69 12.03 -2.68
N PRO A 13 -14.19 12.95 -3.54
CA PRO A 13 -15.58 13.38 -3.52
C PRO A 13 -16.53 12.25 -3.87
N GLY A 14 -17.67 12.16 -3.13
CA GLY A 14 -18.74 11.19 -3.33
C GLY A 14 -19.52 10.97 -2.03
N ALA A 15 -20.84 10.77 -2.13
CA ALA A 15 -21.71 10.54 -0.98
C ALA A 15 -21.57 9.11 -0.44
N THR A 16 -21.21 8.16 -1.31
CA THR A 16 -21.04 6.75 -0.98
C THR A 16 -19.64 6.26 -1.33
N PRO A 17 -19.16 5.17 -0.71
CA PRO A 17 -17.85 4.59 -1.06
C PRO A 17 -17.81 4.08 -2.50
N GLU A 18 -18.92 3.62 -3.02
CA GLU A 18 -19.06 3.19 -4.42
C GLU A 18 -18.86 4.37 -5.38
N GLU A 19 -19.48 5.52 -5.12
CA GLU A 19 -19.30 6.74 -5.93
C GLU A 19 -17.85 7.24 -5.85
N ARG A 20 -17.24 7.20 -4.69
CA ARG A 20 -15.83 7.59 -4.52
C ARG A 20 -14.89 6.69 -5.31
N LEU A 21 -15.10 5.37 -5.27
CA LEU A 21 -14.29 4.45 -6.07
C LEU A 21 -14.58 4.63 -7.58
N GLU A 22 -15.82 4.80 -7.98
CA GLU A 22 -16.17 5.08 -9.38
C GLU A 22 -15.46 6.34 -9.89
N ARG A 23 -15.42 7.39 -9.06
CA ARG A 23 -14.68 8.61 -9.37
C ARG A 23 -13.18 8.38 -9.56
N LEU A 24 -12.55 7.57 -8.69
CA LEU A 24 -11.15 7.18 -8.89
C LEU A 24 -10.95 6.40 -10.18
N LEU A 25 -11.87 5.49 -10.50
CA LEU A 25 -11.79 4.67 -11.71
C LEU A 25 -11.94 5.50 -13.00
N GLU A 26 -12.76 6.55 -13.00
CA GLU A 26 -12.83 7.49 -14.13
C GLU A 26 -11.48 8.13 -14.45
N PHE A 27 -10.71 8.55 -13.44
CA PHE A 27 -9.38 9.10 -13.62
C PHE A 27 -8.35 8.02 -13.96
N ALA A 28 -8.45 6.85 -13.33
CA ALA A 28 -7.60 5.69 -13.62
C ALA A 28 -7.73 5.28 -15.09
N ASP A 29 -8.96 5.26 -15.64
CA ASP A 29 -9.22 4.91 -17.04
C ASP A 29 -8.54 5.87 -18.02
N ARG A 30 -8.55 7.18 -17.73
CA ARG A 30 -7.84 8.18 -18.53
C ARG A 30 -6.33 7.96 -18.57
N MET A 31 -5.76 7.33 -17.54
CA MET A 31 -4.33 7.04 -17.39
C MET A 31 -3.98 5.60 -17.80
N GLY A 32 -4.95 4.80 -18.26
CA GLY A 32 -4.74 3.40 -18.58
C GLY A 32 -4.46 2.50 -17.38
N ILE A 33 -4.86 2.93 -16.17
CA ILE A 33 -4.68 2.14 -14.94
C ILE A 33 -5.82 1.12 -14.83
N GLU A 34 -5.45 -0.16 -14.84
CA GLU A 34 -6.40 -1.25 -14.90
C GLU A 34 -6.97 -1.64 -13.53
N ARG A 35 -6.15 -1.56 -12.47
CA ARG A 35 -6.53 -1.98 -11.13
C ARG A 35 -5.94 -1.09 -10.05
N LEU A 36 -6.69 -0.92 -8.96
CA LEU A 36 -6.31 -0.13 -7.79
C LEU A 36 -6.28 -1.01 -6.53
N CYS A 37 -5.25 -0.88 -5.70
CA CYS A 37 -5.29 -1.34 -4.31
C CYS A 37 -5.82 -0.20 -3.44
N VAL A 38 -6.98 -0.43 -2.81
CA VAL A 38 -7.76 0.61 -2.13
C VAL A 38 -7.82 0.34 -0.64
N SER A 39 -7.59 1.36 0.16
CA SER A 39 -7.70 1.33 1.62
C SER A 39 -8.37 2.60 2.15
N MET A 40 -8.67 2.64 3.47
CA MET A 40 -9.13 3.82 4.20
C MET A 40 -10.40 4.45 3.60
N GLY A 41 -11.53 3.88 3.98
CA GLY A 41 -12.83 4.17 3.37
C GLY A 41 -13.44 5.52 3.71
N MET A 42 -13.05 6.13 4.82
CA MET A 42 -13.64 7.38 5.34
C MET A 42 -12.62 8.52 5.39
N SER A 43 -12.85 9.50 6.26
CA SER A 43 -11.89 10.57 6.54
C SER A 43 -10.60 10.05 7.16
N TRP A 44 -9.53 10.83 7.00
CA TRP A 44 -8.24 10.55 7.62
C TRP A 44 -8.37 10.45 9.15
N CYS A 45 -8.16 9.26 9.73
CA CYS A 45 -8.22 9.02 11.15
C CYS A 45 -6.85 8.47 11.61
N TYR A 46 -6.05 9.35 12.25
CA TYR A 46 -4.68 9.04 12.66
C TYR A 46 -4.60 8.04 13.82
N ASP A 47 -5.59 8.05 14.71
CA ASP A 47 -5.66 7.17 15.88
C ASP A 47 -7.07 6.54 15.96
N PRO A 48 -7.35 5.52 15.11
CA PRO A 48 -8.67 4.92 15.02
C PRO A 48 -8.99 4.05 16.23
N SER A 49 -10.21 4.19 16.76
CA SER A 49 -10.81 3.21 17.67
C SER A 49 -11.13 1.91 16.91
N PRO A 50 -11.44 0.79 17.63
CA PRO A 50 -11.93 -0.43 16.99
C PRO A 50 -13.16 -0.21 16.09
N GLU A 51 -14.07 0.66 16.50
CA GLU A 51 -15.25 1.01 15.73
C GLU A 51 -14.89 1.80 14.47
N ASP A 52 -13.95 2.74 14.56
CA ASP A 52 -13.46 3.48 13.40
C ASP A 52 -12.78 2.54 12.38
N LEU A 53 -11.96 1.59 12.84
CA LEU A 53 -11.35 0.57 11.97
C LEU A 53 -12.43 -0.20 11.21
N ARG A 54 -13.45 -0.70 11.93
CA ARG A 54 -14.55 -1.44 11.32
C ARG A 54 -15.28 -0.61 10.28
N ARG A 55 -15.66 0.62 10.61
CA ARG A 55 -16.35 1.53 9.68
C ARG A 55 -15.53 1.84 8.44
N GLN A 56 -14.23 2.13 8.61
CA GLN A 56 -13.30 2.35 7.49
C GLN A 56 -13.24 1.13 6.56
N ASN A 57 -13.18 -0.06 7.13
CA ASN A 57 -13.10 -1.31 6.38
C ASN A 57 -14.43 -1.66 5.71
N ASP A 58 -15.57 -1.39 6.34
CA ASP A 58 -16.90 -1.60 5.75
C ASP A 58 -17.09 -0.75 4.48
N GLU A 59 -16.63 0.50 4.49
CA GLU A 59 -16.65 1.37 3.30
C GLU A 59 -15.82 0.79 2.15
N VAL A 60 -14.60 0.32 2.46
CA VAL A 60 -13.75 -0.32 1.44
C VAL A 60 -14.37 -1.62 0.93
N LEU A 61 -14.93 -2.46 1.81
CA LEU A 61 -15.63 -3.69 1.42
C LEU A 61 -16.77 -3.44 0.44
N ARG A 62 -17.60 -2.42 0.73
CA ARG A 62 -18.71 -2.02 -0.14
C ARG A 62 -18.20 -1.61 -1.53
N ALA A 63 -17.20 -0.73 -1.57
CA ALA A 63 -16.62 -0.23 -2.81
C ALA A 63 -16.02 -1.35 -3.67
N VAL A 64 -15.17 -2.21 -3.08
CA VAL A 64 -14.50 -3.29 -3.86
C VAL A 64 -15.48 -4.37 -4.31
N ASN A 65 -16.53 -4.65 -3.53
CA ASN A 65 -17.57 -5.58 -3.94
C ASN A 65 -18.36 -5.07 -5.16
N ARG A 66 -18.51 -3.75 -5.31
CA ARG A 66 -19.14 -3.14 -6.49
C ARG A 66 -18.25 -3.24 -7.73
N PHE A 67 -16.93 -3.21 -7.56
CA PHE A 67 -15.95 -3.19 -8.65
C PHE A 67 -14.89 -4.31 -8.54
N PRO A 68 -15.28 -5.59 -8.44
CA PRO A 68 -14.37 -6.69 -8.07
C PRO A 68 -13.29 -6.99 -9.12
N LYS A 69 -13.48 -6.51 -10.36
CA LYS A 69 -12.49 -6.65 -11.44
C LYS A 69 -11.53 -5.47 -11.54
N ARG A 70 -11.77 -4.39 -10.79
CA ARG A 70 -11.04 -3.13 -10.90
C ARG A 70 -10.31 -2.73 -9.62
N ALA A 71 -10.73 -3.25 -8.47
CA ALA A 71 -10.16 -2.87 -7.20
C ALA A 71 -9.91 -4.07 -6.28
N PHE A 72 -8.82 -3.98 -5.52
CA PHE A 72 -8.46 -4.89 -4.43
C PHE A 72 -8.49 -4.12 -3.11
N GLY A 73 -9.18 -4.65 -2.11
CA GLY A 73 -9.24 -4.03 -0.78
C GLY A 73 -8.03 -4.37 0.07
N PHE A 74 -7.51 -3.38 0.79
CA PHE A 74 -6.53 -3.52 1.86
C PHE A 74 -7.20 -3.13 3.17
N VAL A 75 -7.25 -4.04 4.14
CA VAL A 75 -7.85 -3.82 5.45
C VAL A 75 -6.99 -2.85 6.28
N TYR A 76 -7.61 -1.81 6.82
CA TYR A 76 -6.93 -0.85 7.70
C TYR A 76 -6.91 -1.40 9.12
N LEU A 77 -5.72 -1.48 9.73
CA LEU A 77 -5.49 -2.03 11.07
C LEU A 77 -4.69 -1.05 11.92
N SER A 78 -4.82 -1.20 13.24
CA SER A 78 -4.04 -0.44 14.24
C SER A 78 -3.41 -1.36 15.27
N PRO A 79 -2.07 -1.31 15.47
CA PRO A 79 -1.40 -2.08 16.52
C PRO A 79 -1.85 -1.75 17.94
N LYS A 80 -2.44 -0.56 18.16
CA LYS A 80 -3.02 -0.19 19.46
C LYS A 80 -4.21 -1.06 19.88
N HIS A 81 -4.84 -1.72 18.92
CA HIS A 81 -6.04 -2.54 19.11
C HIS A 81 -5.84 -3.91 18.46
N VAL A 82 -4.90 -4.70 18.99
CA VAL A 82 -4.45 -5.97 18.38
C VAL A 82 -5.61 -6.95 18.16
N GLU A 83 -6.44 -7.20 19.19
CA GLU A 83 -7.55 -8.14 19.08
C GLU A 83 -8.59 -7.71 18.04
N ALA A 84 -8.98 -6.43 18.07
CA ALA A 84 -9.91 -5.89 17.09
C ALA A 84 -9.32 -5.93 15.66
N SER A 85 -8.03 -5.63 15.52
CA SER A 85 -7.32 -5.69 14.24
C SER A 85 -7.21 -7.12 13.71
N LEU A 86 -6.97 -8.12 14.56
CA LEU A 86 -6.97 -9.54 14.16
C LEU A 86 -8.37 -9.98 13.72
N ALA A 87 -9.41 -9.56 14.44
CA ALA A 87 -10.80 -9.84 14.05
C ALA A 87 -11.16 -9.22 12.70
N GLU A 88 -10.74 -7.97 12.44
CA GLU A 88 -10.93 -7.31 11.14
C GLU A 88 -10.11 -7.95 10.02
N LEU A 89 -8.88 -8.38 10.30
CA LEU A 89 -8.05 -9.10 9.34
C LEU A 89 -8.71 -10.42 8.92
N ASP A 90 -9.22 -11.18 9.87
CA ASP A 90 -9.95 -12.41 9.60
C ASP A 90 -11.23 -12.11 8.81
N ARG A 91 -12.05 -11.17 9.26
CA ARG A 91 -13.31 -10.81 8.61
C ARG A 91 -13.12 -10.33 7.16
N CYS A 92 -12.16 -9.43 6.95
CA CYS A 92 -12.00 -8.77 5.65
C CYS A 92 -11.12 -9.55 4.68
N VAL A 93 -10.08 -10.25 5.19
CA VAL A 93 -9.11 -10.95 4.35
C VAL A 93 -9.35 -12.45 4.33
N ARG A 94 -9.41 -13.15 5.49
CA ARG A 94 -9.65 -14.61 5.48
C ARG A 94 -11.01 -14.94 4.87
N ASP A 95 -12.07 -14.33 5.39
CA ASP A 95 -13.47 -14.64 5.06
C ASP A 95 -14.03 -13.71 3.96
N GLY A 96 -13.45 -12.52 3.81
CA GLY A 96 -13.87 -11.49 2.86
C GLY A 96 -12.99 -11.42 1.60
N PRO A 97 -13.24 -10.44 0.73
CA PRO A 97 -12.58 -10.30 -0.57
C PRO A 97 -11.25 -9.55 -0.53
N MET A 98 -10.86 -8.94 0.60
CA MET A 98 -9.64 -8.13 0.68
C MET A 98 -8.38 -9.00 0.56
N VAL A 99 -7.28 -8.39 0.08
CA VAL A 99 -6.05 -9.11 -0.28
C VAL A 99 -4.80 -8.56 0.41
N GLY A 100 -4.93 -7.49 1.16
CA GLY A 100 -3.79 -6.86 1.83
C GLY A 100 -4.18 -6.13 3.09
N VAL A 101 -3.17 -5.60 3.76
CA VAL A 101 -3.25 -4.85 5.00
C VAL A 101 -2.70 -3.44 4.78
N LYS A 102 -3.38 -2.42 5.30
CA LYS A 102 -2.86 -1.05 5.44
C LYS A 102 -2.54 -0.78 6.90
N LEU A 103 -1.31 -0.34 7.15
CA LEU A 103 -0.87 0.20 8.42
C LEU A 103 -0.47 1.67 8.23
N TRP A 104 -0.81 2.52 9.20
CA TRP A 104 -0.61 3.95 9.05
C TRP A 104 0.16 4.55 10.22
N VAL A 105 -0.34 5.60 10.87
CA VAL A 105 0.44 6.45 11.79
C VAL A 105 0.03 6.33 13.26
N ALA A 106 -0.89 5.42 13.60
CA ALA A 106 -1.35 5.26 14.98
C ALA A 106 -0.22 4.83 15.94
N GLN A 107 0.70 4.01 15.43
CA GLN A 107 1.84 3.48 16.18
C GLN A 107 2.96 3.10 15.22
N ARG A 108 4.22 3.23 15.65
CA ARG A 108 5.38 2.82 14.84
C ARG A 108 5.38 1.32 14.59
N CYS A 109 5.85 0.93 13.40
CA CYS A 109 5.78 -0.45 12.96
C CYS A 109 6.84 -1.39 13.58
N ASN A 110 7.83 -0.87 14.27
CA ASN A 110 8.85 -1.67 14.96
C ASN A 110 8.48 -2.02 16.41
N THR A 111 7.21 -1.91 16.78
CA THR A 111 6.72 -2.22 18.12
C THR A 111 6.22 -3.67 18.22
N PRO A 112 6.32 -4.33 19.41
CA PRO A 112 5.93 -5.73 19.58
C PRO A 112 4.45 -6.02 19.29
N GLU A 113 3.58 -5.02 19.46
CA GLU A 113 2.14 -5.15 19.21
C GLU A 113 1.82 -5.45 17.75
N LEU A 114 2.77 -5.16 16.84
CA LEU A 114 2.60 -5.47 15.42
C LEU A 114 2.87 -6.94 15.08
N ASP A 115 3.64 -7.65 15.88
CA ASP A 115 4.03 -9.05 15.63
C ASP A 115 2.84 -9.98 15.32
N PRO A 116 1.75 -10.03 16.14
CA PRO A 116 0.61 -10.89 15.84
C PRO A 116 -0.07 -10.55 14.50
N LEU A 117 -0.15 -9.26 14.17
CA LEU A 117 -0.80 -8.80 12.94
C LEU A 117 0.01 -9.20 11.71
N VAL A 118 1.33 -9.02 11.75
CA VAL A 118 2.23 -9.39 10.65
C VAL A 118 2.28 -10.90 10.45
N ARG A 119 2.33 -11.69 11.53
CA ARG A 119 2.25 -13.16 11.46
C ARG A 119 0.96 -13.60 10.79
N ARG A 120 -0.18 -13.08 11.26
CA ARG A 120 -1.48 -13.43 10.69
C ARG A 120 -1.63 -13.02 9.24
N ALA A 121 -1.20 -11.83 8.86
CA ALA A 121 -1.18 -11.39 7.46
C ALA A 121 -0.32 -12.33 6.59
N THR A 122 0.85 -12.74 7.10
CA THR A 122 1.78 -13.67 6.41
C THR A 122 1.15 -15.05 6.19
N GLU A 123 0.47 -15.61 7.20
CA GLU A 123 -0.28 -16.88 7.07
C GLU A 123 -1.33 -16.80 5.97
N LEU A 124 -2.05 -15.68 5.90
CA LEU A 124 -3.09 -15.42 4.89
C LEU A 124 -2.52 -15.06 3.51
N LYS A 125 -1.20 -14.94 3.36
CA LYS A 125 -0.53 -14.44 2.14
C LYS A 125 -0.94 -13.02 1.76
N ALA A 126 -1.41 -12.24 2.72
CA ALA A 126 -1.77 -10.84 2.52
C ALA A 126 -0.53 -9.96 2.43
N VAL A 127 -0.53 -9.03 1.48
CA VAL A 127 0.54 -8.04 1.33
C VAL A 127 0.32 -6.91 2.35
N ILE A 128 1.37 -6.46 3.01
CA ILE A 128 1.30 -5.39 4.02
C ILE A 128 1.82 -4.09 3.41
N LEU A 129 0.98 -3.08 3.29
CA LEU A 129 1.35 -1.71 2.95
C LEU A 129 1.51 -0.90 4.23
N GLN A 130 2.76 -0.63 4.60
CA GLN A 130 3.10 0.20 5.75
C GLN A 130 3.43 1.62 5.28
N HIS A 131 2.72 2.60 5.80
CA HIS A 131 3.07 4.01 5.64
C HIS A 131 4.41 4.32 6.32
N THR A 132 5.31 4.98 5.59
CA THR A 132 6.58 5.47 6.15
C THR A 132 6.83 6.90 5.69
N TYR A 133 7.43 7.70 6.56
CA TYR A 133 7.76 9.09 6.23
C TYR A 133 9.01 9.55 6.99
N LEU A 134 9.75 10.47 6.37
CA LEU A 134 10.82 11.25 6.97
C LEU A 134 10.55 12.72 6.65
N LYS A 135 10.06 13.47 7.63
CA LYS A 135 9.72 14.88 7.47
C LYS A 135 10.82 15.75 8.05
N ALA A 136 11.27 16.75 7.30
CA ALA A 136 12.20 17.76 7.81
C ALA A 136 11.65 18.52 9.04
N THR A 137 10.32 18.63 9.15
CA THR A 137 9.63 19.28 10.28
C THR A 137 9.34 18.34 11.46
N GLY A 138 9.80 17.08 11.39
CA GLY A 138 9.51 16.03 12.36
C GLY A 138 8.26 15.20 11.99
N ASN A 139 8.34 13.92 12.29
CA ASN A 139 7.25 12.95 12.08
C ASN A 139 6.17 13.08 13.15
N LEU A 140 4.96 12.58 12.85
CA LEU A 140 3.93 12.35 13.86
C LEU A 140 4.44 11.30 14.88
N PRO A 141 3.98 11.32 16.14
CA PRO A 141 4.51 10.42 17.19
C PRO A 141 4.48 8.92 16.83
N GLY A 142 3.44 8.46 16.13
CA GLY A 142 3.28 7.06 15.68
C GLY A 142 3.73 6.82 14.23
N GLU A 143 4.25 7.81 13.54
CA GLU A 143 4.62 7.69 12.14
C GLU A 143 5.95 6.95 11.97
N SER A 144 5.91 5.85 11.24
CA SER A 144 7.06 5.00 10.99
C SER A 144 8.02 5.61 9.99
N THR A 145 9.31 5.33 10.16
CA THR A 145 10.35 5.61 9.18
C THR A 145 10.68 4.34 8.36
N PRO A 146 11.38 4.46 7.23
CA PRO A 146 11.91 3.28 6.52
C PRO A 146 12.87 2.44 7.36
N THR A 147 13.54 3.02 8.35
CA THR A 147 14.40 2.29 9.30
C THR A 147 13.57 1.41 10.23
N ASP A 148 12.48 1.95 10.81
CA ASP A 148 11.54 1.16 11.62
C ASP A 148 10.97 -0.01 10.80
N LEU A 149 10.65 0.23 9.52
CA LEU A 149 10.16 -0.81 8.61
C LEU A 149 11.22 -1.87 8.33
N ALA A 150 12.48 -1.48 8.17
CA ALA A 150 13.58 -2.43 7.96
C ALA A 150 13.81 -3.32 9.20
N GLU A 151 13.58 -2.80 10.41
CA GLU A 151 13.61 -3.59 11.65
C GLU A 151 12.49 -4.63 11.65
N LEU A 152 11.24 -4.22 11.38
CA LEU A 152 10.10 -5.12 11.24
C LEU A 152 10.35 -6.21 10.19
N ALA A 153 10.87 -5.83 9.03
CA ALA A 153 11.12 -6.75 7.91
C ALA A 153 12.14 -7.84 8.25
N ARG A 154 13.18 -7.51 9.04
CA ARG A 154 14.16 -8.49 9.52
C ARG A 154 13.57 -9.46 10.54
N GLN A 155 12.64 -9.01 11.38
CA GLN A 155 11.93 -9.85 12.35
C GLN A 155 10.94 -10.81 11.64
N HIS A 156 10.41 -10.41 10.48
CA HIS A 156 9.40 -11.15 9.72
C HIS A 156 9.84 -11.41 8.27
N PRO A 157 10.89 -12.22 8.04
CA PRO A 157 11.45 -12.40 6.70
C PRO A 157 10.50 -13.08 5.69
N ALA A 158 9.45 -13.75 6.17
CA ALA A 158 8.42 -14.38 5.32
C ALA A 158 7.29 -13.41 4.92
N ALA A 159 7.17 -12.25 5.57
CA ALA A 159 6.16 -11.25 5.25
C ALA A 159 6.50 -10.54 3.92
N THR A 160 5.48 -10.19 3.14
CA THR A 160 5.61 -9.32 1.96
C THR A 160 5.19 -7.91 2.34
N ILE A 161 6.14 -6.97 2.36
CA ILE A 161 5.92 -5.62 2.91
C ILE A 161 6.20 -4.57 1.85
N ILE A 162 5.28 -3.62 1.69
CA ILE A 162 5.44 -2.44 0.83
C ILE A 162 5.80 -1.25 1.73
N CYS A 163 6.93 -0.62 1.44
CA CYS A 163 7.39 0.61 2.07
C CYS A 163 6.67 1.80 1.43
N GLY A 164 5.53 2.19 2.01
CA GLY A 164 4.71 3.28 1.50
C GLY A 164 5.52 4.57 1.43
N HIS A 165 5.45 5.27 0.29
CA HIS A 165 6.18 6.52 -0.01
C HIS A 165 7.71 6.37 -0.06
N THR A 166 8.26 5.19 0.17
CA THR A 166 9.70 4.96 0.36
C THR A 166 10.33 6.00 1.31
N GLY A 167 9.53 6.43 2.34
CA GLY A 167 9.94 7.40 3.36
C GLY A 167 9.86 8.86 2.95
N ALA A 168 9.35 9.21 1.79
CA ALA A 168 9.32 10.56 1.19
C ALA A 168 10.72 11.18 0.96
N ASP A 169 11.64 11.14 1.91
CA ASP A 169 13.07 11.27 1.67
C ASP A 169 13.56 9.94 1.09
N TRP A 170 13.35 9.81 -0.22
CA TRP A 170 13.50 8.55 -0.93
C TRP A 170 14.94 8.04 -0.97
N GLU A 171 15.95 8.91 -0.93
CA GLU A 171 17.36 8.49 -0.89
C GLU A 171 17.66 7.72 0.40
N ILE A 172 17.25 8.27 1.53
CA ILE A 172 17.39 7.62 2.84
C ILE A 172 16.52 6.37 2.89
N GLY A 173 15.27 6.47 2.39
CA GLY A 173 14.33 5.36 2.35
C GLY A 173 14.86 4.15 1.57
N ILE A 174 15.38 4.35 0.36
CA ILE A 174 15.96 3.29 -0.47
C ILE A 174 17.14 2.61 0.26
N ARG A 175 18.04 3.41 0.84
CA ARG A 175 19.19 2.88 1.57
C ARG A 175 18.79 2.06 2.79
N ALA A 176 17.75 2.51 3.53
CA ALA A 176 17.26 1.83 4.73
C ALA A 176 16.71 0.41 4.44
N ILE A 177 16.01 0.24 3.30
CA ILE A 177 15.35 -1.02 2.94
C ILE A 177 16.18 -1.91 1.99
N ARG A 178 17.36 -1.45 1.55
CA ARG A 178 18.15 -2.11 0.52
C ARG A 178 18.40 -3.60 0.81
N ASP A 179 18.77 -3.91 2.03
CA ASP A 179 19.15 -5.27 2.43
C ASP A 179 17.94 -6.13 2.87
N CYS A 180 16.73 -5.56 2.91
CA CYS A 180 15.49 -6.26 3.28
C CYS A 180 14.81 -6.82 2.02
N ARG A 181 15.09 -8.08 1.66
CA ARG A 181 14.63 -8.71 0.41
C ARG A 181 13.10 -8.87 0.30
N ASN A 182 12.42 -8.85 1.42
CA ASN A 182 10.96 -8.95 1.54
C ASN A 182 10.26 -7.57 1.57
N VAL A 183 11.00 -6.47 1.35
CA VAL A 183 10.47 -5.10 1.27
C VAL A 183 10.51 -4.59 -0.16
N TYR A 184 9.40 -3.97 -0.57
CA TYR A 184 9.18 -3.38 -1.89
C TYR A 184 8.98 -1.88 -1.77
N ALA A 185 9.72 -1.09 -2.55
CA ALA A 185 9.63 0.36 -2.56
C ALA A 185 8.37 0.82 -3.32
N ASP A 186 7.52 1.61 -2.68
CA ASP A 186 6.39 2.29 -3.31
C ASP A 186 6.80 3.72 -3.67
N LEU A 187 6.71 4.04 -4.96
CA LEU A 187 7.14 5.33 -5.50
C LEU A 187 6.17 6.49 -5.21
N CYS A 188 5.02 6.24 -4.58
CA CYS A 188 4.01 7.28 -4.35
C CYS A 188 4.43 8.35 -3.33
N GLY A 189 3.67 9.44 -3.28
CA GLY A 189 3.68 10.40 -2.18
C GLY A 189 4.88 11.34 -2.08
N SER A 190 6.04 10.98 -2.62
CA SER A 190 7.21 11.86 -2.71
C SER A 190 7.08 12.79 -3.91
N ASP A 191 7.78 13.92 -3.89
CA ASP A 191 7.83 14.81 -5.05
C ASP A 191 8.44 14.09 -6.25
N PRO A 192 7.97 14.37 -7.48
CA PRO A 192 8.50 13.78 -8.70
C PRO A 192 9.89 14.36 -9.03
N THR A 193 10.91 13.88 -8.33
CA THR A 193 12.29 14.32 -8.49
C THR A 193 13.03 13.40 -9.47
N ALA A 194 13.85 13.97 -10.33
CA ALA A 194 14.72 13.21 -11.24
C ALA A 194 15.69 12.34 -10.44
N GLY A 195 15.93 11.11 -10.93
CA GLY A 195 16.86 10.16 -10.30
C GLY A 195 16.24 9.24 -9.25
N TYR A 196 15.01 9.50 -8.78
CA TYR A 196 14.37 8.67 -7.77
C TYR A 196 14.14 7.23 -8.26
N THR A 197 13.45 7.07 -9.39
CA THR A 197 13.15 5.75 -9.94
C THR A 197 14.42 5.03 -10.38
N GLU A 198 15.35 5.74 -10.99
CA GLU A 198 16.66 5.24 -11.40
C GLU A 198 17.47 4.71 -10.20
N MET A 199 17.50 5.46 -9.10
CA MET A 199 18.19 5.00 -7.89
C MET A 199 17.48 3.79 -7.27
N ALA A 200 16.15 3.80 -7.19
CA ALA A 200 15.38 2.66 -6.68
C ALA A 200 15.69 1.39 -7.48
N VAL A 201 15.70 1.48 -8.81
CA VAL A 201 16.03 0.34 -9.69
C VAL A 201 17.49 -0.11 -9.51
N ARG A 202 18.43 0.82 -9.42
CA ARG A 202 19.86 0.51 -9.25
C ARG A 202 20.16 -0.17 -7.90
N GLU A 203 19.57 0.32 -6.81
CA GLU A 203 19.88 -0.15 -5.45
C GLU A 203 19.05 -1.37 -5.03
N LEU A 204 17.81 -1.48 -5.50
CA LEU A 204 16.87 -2.53 -5.08
C LEU A 204 16.68 -3.63 -6.14
N GLY A 205 16.89 -3.31 -7.42
CA GLY A 205 16.42 -4.09 -8.55
C GLY A 205 14.99 -3.70 -8.95
N ALA A 206 14.70 -3.70 -10.26
CA ALA A 206 13.39 -3.31 -10.78
C ALA A 206 12.24 -4.15 -10.23
N GLU A 207 12.50 -5.40 -9.88
CA GLU A 207 11.54 -6.37 -9.32
C GLU A 207 11.07 -6.03 -7.89
N ARG A 208 11.75 -5.10 -7.22
CA ARG A 208 11.39 -4.64 -5.86
C ARG A 208 10.84 -3.21 -5.83
N VAL A 209 10.49 -2.64 -6.97
CA VAL A 209 9.92 -1.30 -7.09
C VAL A 209 8.50 -1.40 -7.60
N LEU A 210 7.58 -0.63 -7.01
CA LEU A 210 6.14 -0.62 -7.31
C LEU A 210 5.68 0.78 -7.67
N TYR A 211 4.80 0.87 -8.66
CA TYR A 211 3.99 2.06 -8.89
C TYR A 211 2.87 2.11 -7.85
N GLY A 212 2.77 3.22 -7.14
CA GLY A 212 1.64 3.65 -6.34
C GLY A 212 1.37 5.11 -6.60
N SER A 213 0.12 5.55 -6.46
CA SER A 213 -0.24 6.93 -6.70
C SER A 213 -0.51 7.74 -5.44
N ASP A 214 -0.95 7.12 -4.36
CA ASP A 214 -1.53 7.79 -3.19
C ASP A 214 -2.77 8.63 -3.59
N ALA A 215 -3.49 8.19 -4.64
CA ALA A 215 -4.70 8.86 -5.10
C ALA A 215 -5.79 8.83 -4.02
N GLY A 216 -6.51 9.93 -3.91
CA GLY A 216 -7.27 10.39 -2.77
C GLY A 216 -6.60 11.60 -2.13
N GLY A 217 -5.27 11.58 -2.03
CA GLY A 217 -4.42 12.70 -1.61
C GLY A 217 -3.49 13.23 -2.70
N ARG A 218 -3.26 12.48 -3.78
CA ARG A 218 -2.32 12.81 -4.87
C ARG A 218 -2.93 12.56 -6.26
N SER A 219 -2.24 13.02 -7.30
CA SER A 219 -2.64 12.84 -8.70
C SER A 219 -2.03 11.58 -9.29
N PHE A 220 -2.83 10.73 -9.95
CA PHE A 220 -2.34 9.61 -10.75
C PHE A 220 -1.27 10.03 -11.77
N ALA A 221 -1.51 11.14 -12.47
CA ALA A 221 -0.64 11.59 -13.55
C ALA A 221 0.76 11.95 -13.06
N SER A 222 0.87 12.71 -11.95
CA SER A 222 2.17 13.11 -11.41
C SER A 222 2.99 11.91 -10.89
N GLN A 223 2.31 10.91 -10.33
CA GLN A 223 2.98 9.71 -9.81
C GLN A 223 3.36 8.75 -10.95
N LEU A 224 2.52 8.63 -11.97
CA LEU A 224 2.80 7.80 -13.15
C LEU A 224 4.01 8.35 -13.94
N ALA A 225 4.13 9.68 -14.01
CA ALA A 225 5.25 10.34 -14.67
C ALA A 225 6.63 9.94 -14.10
N LYS A 226 6.73 9.62 -12.81
CA LYS A 226 7.97 9.14 -12.19
C LYS A 226 8.51 7.86 -12.84
N VAL A 227 7.63 6.98 -13.31
CA VAL A 227 8.02 5.73 -13.96
C VAL A 227 8.19 5.93 -15.47
N LEU A 228 7.23 6.60 -16.11
CA LEU A 228 7.25 6.79 -17.56
C LEU A 228 8.42 7.65 -18.03
N GLY A 229 8.75 8.72 -17.27
CA GLY A 229 9.84 9.64 -17.55
C GLY A 229 11.22 9.16 -17.10
N ALA A 230 11.32 8.06 -16.36
CA ALA A 230 12.60 7.58 -15.85
C ALA A 230 13.52 7.01 -16.96
N GLU A 231 14.82 7.24 -16.82
CA GLU A 231 15.87 6.68 -17.69
C GLU A 231 16.22 5.23 -17.26
N ILE A 232 15.27 4.34 -17.42
CA ILE A 232 15.40 2.91 -17.14
C ILE A 232 14.87 2.09 -18.33
N PRO A 233 15.29 0.81 -18.48
CA PRO A 233 14.80 -0.05 -19.56
C PRO A 233 13.28 -0.23 -19.50
N ASP A 234 12.63 -0.34 -20.68
CA ASP A 234 11.19 -0.58 -20.77
C ASP A 234 10.72 -1.85 -20.05
N ALA A 235 11.57 -2.86 -19.98
CA ALA A 235 11.31 -4.06 -19.19
C ALA A 235 11.18 -3.74 -17.69
N ALA A 236 12.03 -2.86 -17.16
CA ALA A 236 11.93 -2.39 -15.78
C ALA A 236 10.65 -1.57 -15.56
N LYS A 237 10.28 -0.69 -16.51
CA LYS A 237 9.02 0.07 -16.43
C LYS A 237 7.80 -0.85 -16.36
N ARG A 238 7.75 -1.92 -17.17
CA ARG A 238 6.64 -2.90 -17.11
C ARG A 238 6.54 -3.60 -15.77
N LEU A 239 7.68 -4.02 -15.19
CA LEU A 239 7.72 -4.61 -13.86
C LEU A 239 7.13 -3.65 -12.82
N ILE A 240 7.61 -2.41 -12.78
CA ILE A 240 7.20 -1.38 -11.81
C ILE A 240 5.73 -1.00 -11.96
N LEU A 241 5.27 -0.83 -13.21
CA LEU A 241 3.91 -0.37 -13.50
C LEU A 241 2.83 -1.39 -13.10
N GLY A 242 3.14 -2.69 -13.00
CA GLY A 242 2.10 -3.63 -12.60
C GLY A 242 2.51 -5.09 -12.44
N GLU A 243 3.52 -5.57 -13.18
CA GLU A 243 3.89 -7.00 -13.13
C GLU A 243 4.37 -7.41 -11.74
N ASN A 244 5.10 -6.56 -11.04
CA ASN A 244 5.53 -6.81 -9.67
C ASN A 244 4.34 -6.90 -8.71
N LEU A 245 3.44 -5.91 -8.73
CA LEU A 245 2.26 -5.92 -7.86
C LEU A 245 1.38 -7.15 -8.14
N LYS A 246 1.17 -7.47 -9.41
CA LYS A 246 0.46 -8.69 -9.80
C LYS A 246 1.12 -9.93 -9.20
N ARG A 247 2.45 -10.06 -9.32
CA ARG A 247 3.22 -11.18 -8.75
C ARG A 247 3.05 -11.27 -7.23
N LEU A 248 3.07 -10.14 -6.51
CA LEU A 248 2.92 -10.10 -5.05
C LEU A 248 1.52 -10.51 -4.60
N LEU A 249 0.49 -10.12 -5.34
CA LEU A 249 -0.90 -10.46 -5.00
C LEU A 249 -1.31 -11.87 -5.45
N MET A 250 -0.61 -12.48 -6.41
CA MET A 250 -0.98 -13.81 -6.93
C MET A 250 -1.17 -14.89 -5.88
N PRO A 251 -0.34 -15.00 -4.80
CA PRO A 251 -0.54 -16.04 -3.79
C PRO A 251 -1.92 -15.98 -3.13
N ILE A 252 -2.34 -14.81 -2.67
CA ILE A 252 -3.65 -14.63 -2.03
C ILE A 252 -4.80 -14.68 -3.05
N LEU A 253 -4.62 -14.13 -4.26
CA LEU A 253 -5.65 -14.18 -5.31
C LEU A 253 -5.96 -15.61 -5.71
N LYS A 254 -4.94 -16.48 -5.80
CA LYS A 254 -5.14 -17.94 -6.06
C LYS A 254 -5.92 -18.61 -4.93
N LEU A 255 -5.60 -18.32 -3.67
CA LEU A 255 -6.34 -18.86 -2.52
C LEU A 255 -7.82 -18.46 -2.55
N LYS A 256 -8.12 -17.25 -3.05
CA LYS A 256 -9.50 -16.74 -3.18
C LYS A 256 -10.19 -17.13 -4.49
N GLY A 257 -9.52 -17.86 -5.38
CA GLY A 257 -10.08 -18.24 -6.69
C GLY A 257 -10.28 -17.06 -7.66
N VAL A 258 -9.63 -15.92 -7.41
CA VAL A 258 -9.73 -14.73 -8.26
C VAL A 258 -8.81 -14.87 -9.47
N LYS A 259 -9.41 -14.78 -10.67
CA LYS A 259 -8.68 -14.77 -11.94
C LYS A 259 -8.35 -13.32 -12.35
N VAL A 260 -7.08 -13.06 -12.73
CA VAL A 260 -6.57 -11.75 -13.15
C VAL A 260 -5.70 -11.84 -14.39
#